data_95e2cc113516dba60c3f1ca88babaf53
#
_entry.id   95e2cc113516dba60c3f1ca88babaf53
#
_cell.length_a   1.000
_cell.length_b   1.000
_cell.length_c   1.000
_cell.angle_alpha   90.00
_cell.angle_beta   90.00
_cell.angle_gamma   90.00
#
_symmetry.space_group_name_H-M   'P 1'
#
loop_
_entity.id
_entity.type
_entity.pdbx_description
1 polymer ?
#
loop_
_entity_poly.entity_id
_entity_poly.type
_entity_poly.pdbx_seq_one_letter_code
_entity_poly.pdbx_strand_id
1 'polypeptide(L)'
;PIPAMPLNLALLKGASLVGVFWGAWAARCPQESQQNFKELIDMVDSGTFTPLVTEVYSLNDYQAAFASISERRAKGKVILSMG
;
A
#
# COMPACT_ATOMS: atom_id res chain seq x y z
N PRO A 1 9.37 14.23 12.03
CA PRO A 1 8.34 14.80 12.91
C PRO A 1 6.94 14.50 12.39
N ILE A 2 5.99 14.42 13.29
CA ILE A 2 4.59 14.23 12.94
C ILE A 2 4.05 15.53 12.34
N PRO A 3 3.45 15.50 11.15
CA PRO A 3 2.91 16.71 10.54
C PRO A 3 1.76 17.29 11.36
N ALA A 4 1.68 18.61 11.40
CA ALA A 4 0.59 19.36 12.03
C ALA A 4 -0.22 20.06 10.95
N MET A 5 -1.55 20.05 11.10
CA MET A 5 -2.46 20.68 10.14
C MET A 5 -3.32 21.71 10.86
N PRO A 6 -3.40 22.95 10.34
CA PRO A 6 -4.36 23.92 10.85
C PRO A 6 -5.79 23.39 10.64
N LEU A 7 -6.55 23.27 11.72
CA LEU A 7 -7.85 22.60 11.71
C LEU A 7 -8.89 23.32 10.85
N ASN A 8 -8.76 24.65 10.71
CA ASN A 8 -9.66 25.45 9.90
C ASN A 8 -9.58 25.18 8.39
N LEU A 9 -8.51 24.50 7.92
CA LEU A 9 -8.39 24.18 6.50
C LEU A 9 -9.48 23.22 6.04
N ALA A 10 -9.93 22.31 6.90
CA ALA A 10 -11.03 21.41 6.55
C ALA A 10 -12.31 22.20 6.27
N LEU A 11 -12.62 23.22 7.09
CA LEU A 11 -13.76 24.10 6.88
C LEU A 11 -13.62 24.89 5.57
N LEU A 12 -12.48 25.54 5.35
CA LEU A 12 -12.25 26.41 4.21
C LEU A 12 -12.27 25.66 2.87
N LYS A 13 -11.87 24.39 2.87
CA LYS A 13 -11.83 23.55 1.67
C LYS A 13 -13.09 22.70 1.47
N GLY A 14 -14.04 22.76 2.39
CA GLY A 14 -15.21 21.89 2.35
C GLY A 14 -14.83 20.41 2.38
N ALA A 15 -13.83 20.06 3.18
CA ALA A 15 -13.24 18.72 3.23
C ALA A 15 -13.35 18.11 4.63
N SER A 16 -13.08 16.82 4.71
CA SER A 16 -13.01 16.09 5.99
C SER A 16 -11.63 15.46 6.14
N LEU A 17 -11.18 15.37 7.38
CA LEU A 17 -10.00 14.61 7.74
C LEU A 17 -10.45 13.35 8.48
N VAL A 18 -10.26 12.20 7.85
CA VAL A 18 -10.69 10.91 8.39
C VAL A 18 -9.49 10.05 8.68
N GLY A 19 -9.35 9.64 9.94
CA GLY A 19 -8.30 8.71 10.33
C GLY A 19 -8.66 7.28 9.94
N VAL A 20 -7.74 6.60 9.26
CA VAL A 20 -7.92 5.19 8.90
C VAL A 20 -6.73 4.40 9.44
N PHE A 21 -6.99 3.54 10.40
CA PHE A 21 -6.00 2.61 10.91
C PHE A 21 -6.40 1.20 10.47
N TRP A 22 -6.06 0.88 9.23
CA TRP A 22 -6.52 -0.34 8.57
C TRP A 22 -6.16 -1.62 9.33
N GLY A 23 -4.97 -1.73 9.88
CA GLY A 23 -4.55 -2.92 10.62
C GLY A 23 -5.44 -3.20 11.83
N ALA A 24 -5.79 -2.16 12.58
CA ALA A 24 -6.69 -2.31 13.73
C ALA A 24 -8.12 -2.65 13.29
N TRP A 25 -8.58 -2.05 12.19
CA TRP A 25 -9.89 -2.39 11.62
C TRP A 25 -9.94 -3.85 11.17
N ALA A 26 -8.93 -4.33 10.45
CA ALA A 26 -8.86 -5.71 9.97
C ALA A 26 -8.88 -6.72 11.12
N ALA A 27 -8.22 -6.39 12.23
CA ALA A 27 -8.23 -7.25 13.42
C ALA A 27 -9.60 -7.31 14.09
N ARG A 28 -10.36 -6.19 14.07
CA ARG A 28 -11.71 -6.14 14.66
C ARG A 28 -12.79 -6.70 13.74
N CYS A 29 -12.59 -6.61 12.46
CA CYS A 29 -13.55 -7.02 11.43
C CYS A 29 -12.93 -8.03 10.46
N PRO A 30 -12.51 -9.22 10.95
CA PRO A 30 -11.76 -10.16 10.13
C PRO A 30 -12.55 -10.69 8.94
N GLN A 31 -13.87 -10.87 9.07
CA GLN A 31 -14.70 -11.38 7.99
C GLN A 31 -14.81 -10.37 6.85
N GLU A 32 -15.02 -9.10 7.17
CA GLU A 32 -15.07 -8.04 6.17
C GLU A 32 -13.71 -7.85 5.50
N SER A 33 -12.63 -7.95 6.27
CA SER A 33 -11.27 -7.87 5.76
C SER A 33 -10.98 -8.99 4.76
N GLN A 34 -11.39 -10.22 5.09
CA GLN A 34 -11.24 -11.37 4.20
C GLN A 34 -12.07 -11.21 2.92
N GLN A 35 -13.28 -10.68 3.04
CA GLN A 35 -14.13 -10.42 1.87
C GLN A 35 -13.50 -9.38 0.95
N ASN A 36 -12.96 -8.30 1.52
CA ASN A 36 -12.25 -7.28 0.75
C ASN A 36 -11.04 -7.87 0.03
N PHE A 37 -10.27 -8.71 0.71
CA PHE A 37 -9.11 -9.37 0.11
C PHE A 37 -9.52 -10.28 -1.04
N LYS A 38 -10.59 -11.03 -0.87
CA LYS A 38 -11.11 -11.90 -1.93
C LYS A 38 -11.51 -11.08 -3.16
N GLU A 39 -12.21 -9.97 -2.96
CA GLU A 39 -12.60 -9.09 -4.07
C GLU A 39 -11.38 -8.52 -4.80
N LEU A 40 -10.32 -8.15 -4.06
CA LEU A 40 -9.08 -7.68 -4.68
C LEU A 40 -8.41 -8.78 -5.52
N ILE A 41 -8.37 -10.00 -5.01
CA ILE A 41 -7.81 -11.14 -5.76
C ILE A 41 -8.63 -11.41 -7.02
N ASP A 42 -9.96 -11.37 -6.93
CA ASP A 42 -10.84 -11.55 -8.09
C ASP A 42 -10.60 -10.45 -9.14
N MET A 43 -10.35 -9.21 -8.72
CA MET A 43 -10.01 -8.11 -9.63
C MET A 43 -8.68 -8.35 -10.34
N VAL A 44 -7.69 -8.89 -9.65
CA VAL A 44 -6.39 -9.23 -10.24
C VAL A 44 -6.56 -10.37 -11.25
N ASP A 45 -7.30 -11.42 -10.89
CA ASP A 45 -7.53 -12.57 -11.77
C ASP A 45 -8.30 -12.19 -13.03
N SER A 46 -9.25 -11.30 -12.91
CA SER A 46 -10.06 -10.83 -14.06
C SER A 46 -9.35 -9.79 -14.93
N GLY A 47 -8.20 -9.28 -14.49
CA GLY A 47 -7.47 -8.22 -15.20
C GLY A 47 -8.01 -6.82 -14.96
N THR A 48 -9.02 -6.65 -14.11
CA THR A 48 -9.58 -5.33 -13.75
C THR A 48 -8.57 -4.48 -12.99
N PHE A 49 -7.73 -5.13 -12.21
CA PHE A 49 -6.68 -4.48 -11.43
C PHE A 49 -5.37 -5.22 -11.62
N THR A 50 -4.32 -4.49 -11.96
CA THR A 50 -2.97 -5.04 -12.11
C THR A 50 -2.02 -4.28 -11.16
N PRO A 51 -1.45 -4.94 -10.15
CA PRO A 51 -0.47 -4.30 -9.29
C PRO A 51 0.74 -3.82 -10.09
N LEU A 52 1.18 -2.60 -9.82
CA LEU A 52 2.33 -2.03 -10.49
C LEU A 52 3.62 -2.61 -9.90
N VAL A 53 4.26 -3.50 -10.66
CA VAL A 53 5.58 -4.04 -10.34
C VAL A 53 6.60 -3.32 -11.19
N THR A 54 7.51 -2.57 -10.57
CA THR A 54 8.47 -1.75 -11.29
C THR A 54 9.88 -2.31 -11.28
N GLU A 55 10.19 -3.21 -10.34
CA GLU A 55 11.53 -3.77 -10.20
C GLU A 55 11.42 -5.22 -9.73
N VAL A 56 12.20 -6.10 -10.36
CA VAL A 56 12.33 -7.49 -9.95
C VAL A 56 13.81 -7.80 -9.81
N TYR A 57 14.20 -8.30 -8.66
CA TYR A 57 15.58 -8.69 -8.36
C TYR A 57 15.64 -10.17 -8.06
N SER A 58 16.78 -10.82 -8.34
CA SER A 58 17.01 -12.16 -7.83
C SER A 58 17.17 -12.12 -6.32
N LEU A 59 16.94 -13.24 -5.65
CA LEU A 59 17.10 -13.31 -4.19
C LEU A 59 18.53 -12.95 -3.76
N ASN A 60 19.53 -13.26 -4.58
CA ASN A 60 20.93 -12.94 -4.30
C ASN A 60 21.20 -11.43 -4.31
N ASP A 61 20.37 -10.65 -5.00
CA ASP A 61 20.49 -9.20 -5.11
C ASP A 61 19.59 -8.46 -4.13
N TYR A 62 19.22 -9.09 -3.01
CA TYR A 62 18.29 -8.52 -2.03
C TYR A 62 18.74 -7.15 -1.50
N GLN A 63 20.05 -6.94 -1.37
CA GLN A 63 20.58 -5.65 -0.89
C GLN A 63 20.23 -4.51 -1.83
N ALA A 64 20.34 -4.74 -3.15
CA ALA A 64 19.95 -3.74 -4.15
C ALA A 64 18.44 -3.48 -4.12
N ALA A 65 17.63 -4.50 -3.89
CA ALA A 65 16.19 -4.34 -3.75
C ALA A 65 15.81 -3.47 -2.54
N PHE A 66 16.41 -3.73 -1.38
CA PHE A 66 16.20 -2.92 -0.19
C PHE A 66 16.71 -1.48 -0.37
N ALA A 67 17.85 -1.31 -1.05
CA ALA A 67 18.40 0.02 -1.33
C ALA A 67 17.45 0.87 -2.19
N SER A 68 16.79 0.24 -3.17
CA SER A 68 15.79 0.92 -4.00
C SER A 68 14.68 1.56 -3.16
N ILE A 69 14.22 0.86 -2.12
CA ILE A 69 13.19 1.38 -1.21
C ILE A 69 13.77 2.41 -0.24
N SER A 70 14.88 2.09 0.42
CA SER A 70 15.48 2.98 1.44
C SER A 70 15.98 4.30 0.86
N GLU A 71 16.42 4.28 -0.39
CA GLU A 71 16.86 5.47 -1.12
C GLU A 71 15.73 6.17 -1.89
N ARG A 72 14.50 5.73 -1.71
CA ARG A 72 13.28 6.32 -2.28
C ARG A 72 13.28 6.36 -3.82
N ARG A 73 13.88 5.35 -4.46
CA ARG A 73 13.86 5.21 -5.92
C ARG A 73 12.69 4.36 -6.42
N ALA A 74 12.12 3.53 -5.56
CA ALA A 74 11.03 2.62 -5.92
C ALA A 74 9.77 3.41 -6.33
N LYS A 75 9.20 3.08 -7.49
CA LYS A 75 8.00 3.73 -8.04
C LYS A 75 6.76 2.82 -7.97
N GLY A 76 6.93 1.59 -7.59
CA GLY A 76 5.89 0.59 -7.45
C GLY A 76 6.39 -0.55 -6.60
N LYS A 77 5.83 -1.73 -6.78
CA LYS A 77 6.26 -2.91 -6.03
C LYS A 77 7.65 -3.34 -6.47
N VAL A 78 8.49 -3.63 -5.48
CA VAL A 78 9.83 -4.22 -5.65
C VAL A 78 9.72 -5.67 -5.22
N ILE A 79 10.10 -6.59 -6.11
CA ILE A 79 9.91 -8.03 -5.90
C ILE A 79 11.25 -8.74 -5.90
N LEU A 80 11.39 -9.71 -5.00
CA LEU A 80 12.49 -10.68 -5.03
C LEU A 80 11.98 -11.97 -5.67
N SER A 81 12.62 -12.39 -6.75
CA SER A 81 12.31 -13.63 -7.42
C SER A 81 13.02 -14.80 -6.73
N MET A 82 12.29 -15.87 -6.46
CA MET A 82 12.80 -17.04 -5.76
C MET A 82 13.37 -18.09 -6.71
N GLY A 83 13.24 -17.90 -8.00
CA GLY A 83 13.73 -18.87 -8.95
C GLY A 83 13.98 -18.36 -10.32
#